data_e325a87bcee0d6a9112a9fafacb206ff
#
_entry.id   e325a87bcee0d6a9112a9fafacb206ff
#
_cell.length_a   1.000
_cell.length_b   1.000
_cell.length_c   1.000
_cell.angle_alpha   90.00
_cell.angle_beta   90.00
_cell.angle_gamma   90.00
#
_symmetry.space_group_name_H-M   'P 1'
#
loop_
_entity.id
_entity.type
_entity.pdbx_description
1 polymer ?
#
loop_
_entity_poly.entity_id
_entity_poly.type
_entity_poly.pdbx_seq_one_letter_code
_entity_poly.pdbx_strand_id
1 'polypeptide(L)'
;MKFTINNNLRLLTCPLLLAGAVCCSSGNDGDTPAPGPGPDPSPVTGDVLAYVTSADGNRLFTEEGLDYSKVSMSPYRVTIDPSTTYQTVDGFGPAITGATCYNLLQMSQADRTAILRKCFDPETGAGFSFIRVHIGGSDFSMDEYTCCDREGIEFFAIPAVEKDGIFPVLKEILEINPEIKIMGSPWSCPKWMKGTVADPSKPYDSWTGGRLNPAYYDDYAEYFVQWVTEMEENGFPIYAITMQNEPLNKGNSMSLYMPWEDQLAFVKKLGPAFRKAGIDTKILCYDHNYNYD
;
A
#
# COMPACT_ATOMS: atom_id res chain seq x y z
N MET A 1 14.58 -3.10 25.22
CA MET A 1 13.37 -3.41 25.98
C MET A 1 12.77 -4.67 25.34
N LYS A 2 12.85 -5.81 26.00
CA LYS A 2 12.40 -7.10 25.43
C LYS A 2 10.91 -7.25 25.70
N PHE A 3 10.11 -7.39 24.64
CA PHE A 3 8.72 -7.79 24.75
C PHE A 3 8.62 -9.30 24.60
N THR A 4 8.09 -9.96 25.62
CA THR A 4 7.76 -11.38 25.59
C THR A 4 6.27 -11.52 25.29
N ILE A 5 5.94 -12.04 24.11
CA ILE A 5 4.55 -12.37 23.75
C ILE A 5 4.27 -13.80 24.24
N ASN A 6 3.30 -13.93 25.12
CA ASN A 6 2.85 -15.21 25.65
C ASN A 6 1.72 -15.75 24.75
N ASN A 7 2.03 -16.74 23.92
CA ASN A 7 1.06 -17.45 23.08
C ASN A 7 0.29 -18.48 23.90
N ASN A 8 -0.92 -18.14 24.33
CA ASN A 8 -1.92 -19.11 24.76
C ASN A 8 -3.22 -18.89 23.95
N LEU A 9 -3.22 -19.40 22.71
CA LEU A 9 -4.42 -19.49 21.90
C LEU A 9 -5.12 -20.82 22.21
N ARG A 10 -6.20 -20.79 23.00
CA ARG A 10 -7.11 -21.93 23.13
C ARG A 10 -8.14 -21.88 22.02
N LEU A 11 -8.08 -22.88 21.12
CA LEU A 11 -9.16 -23.16 20.17
C LEU A 11 -10.43 -23.54 20.94
N LEU A 12 -11.47 -22.74 20.81
CA LEU A 12 -12.84 -23.12 21.16
C LEU A 12 -13.58 -23.52 19.87
N THR A 13 -13.79 -24.82 19.72
CA THR A 13 -14.68 -25.37 18.70
C THR A 13 -16.11 -25.22 19.18
N CYS A 14 -16.93 -24.52 18.40
CA CYS A 14 -18.36 -24.41 18.62
C CYS A 14 -19.10 -25.31 17.60
N PRO A 15 -20.01 -26.21 18.04
CA PRO A 15 -20.77 -27.05 17.10
C PRO A 15 -21.94 -26.30 16.47
N LEU A 16 -22.09 -26.47 15.17
CA LEU A 16 -23.21 -26.01 14.37
C LEU A 16 -24.49 -26.78 14.76
N LEU A 17 -25.51 -26.10 15.19
CA LEU A 17 -26.87 -26.62 15.26
C LEU A 17 -27.69 -26.02 14.10
N LEU A 18 -28.00 -26.88 13.13
CA LEU A 18 -29.02 -26.59 12.11
C LEU A 18 -30.40 -26.78 12.75
N ALA A 19 -31.21 -25.74 12.71
CA ALA A 19 -32.67 -25.89 12.86
C ALA A 19 -33.34 -25.10 11.72
N GLY A 20 -33.90 -25.83 10.77
CA GLY A 20 -34.73 -25.26 9.74
C GLY A 20 -36.12 -24.96 10.25
N ALA A 21 -36.65 -23.81 9.86
CA ALA A 21 -38.09 -23.58 9.84
C ALA A 21 -38.45 -22.75 8.62
N VAL A 22 -39.13 -23.39 7.68
CA VAL A 22 -39.81 -22.74 6.56
C VAL A 22 -41.12 -22.16 7.11
N CYS A 23 -41.30 -20.85 6.94
CA CYS A 23 -42.64 -20.24 7.03
C CYS A 23 -42.77 -19.23 5.90
N CYS A 24 -43.53 -19.60 4.88
CA CYS A 24 -44.08 -18.68 3.90
C CYS A 24 -45.21 -17.87 4.55
N SER A 25 -45.08 -16.54 4.58
CA SER A 25 -46.23 -15.65 4.69
C SER A 25 -45.99 -14.46 3.77
N SER A 26 -46.91 -14.33 2.80
CA SER A 26 -47.04 -13.16 1.95
C SER A 26 -47.54 -12.00 2.81
N GLY A 27 -46.69 -11.01 3.04
CA GLY A 27 -47.05 -9.75 3.69
C GLY A 27 -46.53 -8.60 2.83
N ASN A 28 -47.44 -7.69 2.53
CA ASN A 28 -47.28 -6.47 1.76
C ASN A 28 -46.39 -5.50 2.58
N ASP A 29 -45.08 -5.46 2.31
CA ASP A 29 -44.17 -4.54 2.99
C ASP A 29 -44.21 -3.17 2.29
N GLY A 30 -44.93 -2.24 2.96
CA GLY A 30 -44.82 -0.83 2.63
C GLY A 30 -43.36 -0.36 2.82
N ASP A 31 -42.83 0.29 1.79
CA ASP A 31 -41.58 1.00 1.83
C ASP A 31 -41.50 1.94 3.03
N THR A 32 -40.80 1.52 4.07
CA THR A 32 -40.35 2.44 5.12
C THR A 32 -39.09 3.09 4.60
N PRO A 33 -39.07 4.41 4.36
CA PRO A 33 -37.85 5.08 3.94
C PRO A 33 -36.74 4.82 4.98
N ALA A 34 -35.54 4.50 4.51
CA ALA A 34 -34.36 4.43 5.37
C ALA A 34 -34.27 5.72 6.21
N PRO A 35 -33.95 5.64 7.51
CA PRO A 35 -33.78 6.84 8.33
C PRO A 35 -32.73 7.72 7.65
N GLY A 36 -33.12 8.97 7.37
CA GLY A 36 -32.21 9.96 6.82
C GLY A 36 -30.96 10.10 7.70
N PRO A 37 -29.84 10.60 7.15
CA PRO A 37 -28.63 10.83 7.93
C PRO A 37 -29.02 11.66 9.16
N GLY A 38 -28.66 11.15 10.35
CA GLY A 38 -28.83 11.88 11.60
C GLY A 38 -28.07 13.22 11.52
N PRO A 39 -28.41 14.19 12.39
CA PRO A 39 -27.67 15.44 12.42
C PRO A 39 -26.16 15.13 12.57
N ASP A 40 -25.32 15.84 11.80
CA ASP A 40 -23.87 15.75 11.93
C ASP A 40 -23.49 15.89 13.41
N PRO A 41 -22.68 14.97 13.95
CA PRO A 41 -22.23 15.08 15.33
C PRO A 41 -21.57 16.43 15.54
N SER A 42 -21.88 17.09 16.65
CA SER A 42 -21.20 18.34 17.02
C SER A 42 -19.69 18.11 16.99
N PRO A 43 -18.91 19.08 16.48
CA PRO A 43 -17.44 18.95 16.44
C PRO A 43 -16.89 18.62 17.83
N VAL A 44 -16.05 17.60 17.90
CA VAL A 44 -15.31 17.27 19.12
C VAL A 44 -14.30 18.39 19.37
N THR A 45 -14.27 18.90 20.60
CA THR A 45 -13.38 20.02 20.99
C THR A 45 -12.46 19.59 22.12
N GLY A 46 -11.26 20.14 22.17
CA GLY A 46 -10.25 19.90 23.20
C GLY A 46 -8.92 20.50 22.80
N ASP A 47 -7.97 20.58 23.74
CA ASP A 47 -6.60 21.02 23.47
C ASP A 47 -5.86 20.04 22.56
N VAL A 48 -6.28 18.77 22.57
CA VAL A 48 -5.76 17.66 21.74
C VAL A 48 -6.92 16.84 21.22
N LEU A 49 -6.90 16.53 19.93
CA LEU A 49 -7.82 15.55 19.32
C LEU A 49 -7.11 14.19 19.24
N ALA A 50 -7.74 13.18 19.80
CA ALA A 50 -7.25 11.80 19.79
C ALA A 50 -8.18 10.93 18.92
N TYR A 51 -7.59 10.15 18.00
CA TYR A 51 -8.29 9.15 17.20
C TYR A 51 -7.92 7.77 17.75
N VAL A 52 -8.88 7.07 18.31
CA VAL A 52 -8.64 5.84 19.07
C VAL A 52 -9.29 4.64 18.42
N THR A 53 -8.48 3.59 18.21
CA THR A 53 -8.96 2.25 17.89
C THR A 53 -8.52 1.30 18.99
N SER A 54 -9.45 0.54 19.57
CA SER A 54 -9.18 -0.42 20.64
C SER A 54 -9.35 -1.86 20.16
N ALA A 55 -8.54 -2.78 20.71
CA ALA A 55 -8.54 -4.19 20.34
C ALA A 55 -9.85 -4.93 20.66
N ASP A 56 -10.64 -4.41 21.59
CA ASP A 56 -11.95 -4.95 21.98
C ASP A 56 -13.09 -4.51 21.03
N GLY A 57 -12.78 -3.66 20.03
CA GLY A 57 -13.72 -3.15 19.06
C GLY A 57 -14.70 -2.08 19.59
N ASN A 58 -14.55 -1.64 20.84
CA ASN A 58 -15.43 -0.62 21.44
C ASN A 58 -15.13 0.79 20.92
N ARG A 59 -13.94 1.01 20.38
CA ARG A 59 -13.51 2.25 19.74
C ARG A 59 -12.97 1.91 18.36
N LEU A 60 -13.60 2.44 17.32
CA LEU A 60 -13.21 2.21 15.92
C LEU A 60 -12.93 3.57 15.28
N PHE A 61 -11.66 4.03 15.41
CA PHE A 61 -11.23 5.35 14.97
C PHE A 61 -12.12 6.47 15.57
N THR A 62 -12.43 6.29 16.86
CA THR A 62 -13.31 7.24 17.59
C THR A 62 -12.52 8.51 17.87
N GLU A 63 -13.09 9.67 17.52
CA GLU A 63 -12.54 10.97 17.82
C GLU A 63 -12.89 11.37 19.26
N GLU A 64 -11.88 11.77 20.05
CA GLU A 64 -12.01 12.20 21.45
C GLU A 64 -11.25 13.51 21.64
N GLY A 65 -11.92 14.51 22.23
CA GLY A 65 -11.28 15.74 22.70
C GLY A 65 -10.67 15.56 24.09
N LEU A 66 -9.44 15.92 24.25
CA LEU A 66 -8.71 15.86 25.53
C LEU A 66 -8.16 17.23 25.87
N ASP A 67 -8.30 17.63 27.15
CA ASP A 67 -7.73 18.87 27.65
C ASP A 67 -6.41 18.66 28.38
N TYR A 68 -5.50 19.63 28.31
CA TYR A 68 -4.28 19.59 29.08
C TYR A 68 -4.55 19.56 30.58
N SER A 69 -3.93 18.65 31.29
CA SER A 69 -3.98 18.57 32.73
C SER A 69 -2.58 18.81 33.34
N LYS A 70 -2.51 19.58 34.37
CA LYS A 70 -1.28 19.80 35.14
C LYS A 70 -0.87 18.61 36.01
N VAL A 71 -1.79 17.67 36.21
CA VAL A 71 -1.57 16.48 37.04
C VAL A 71 -1.91 15.22 36.24
N SER A 72 -0.93 14.34 36.05
CA SER A 72 -1.14 13.05 35.42
C SER A 72 -1.14 11.96 36.52
N MET A 73 -2.21 11.18 36.57
CA MET A 73 -2.33 9.99 37.42
C MET A 73 -1.89 8.72 36.68
N SER A 74 -1.52 8.82 35.41
CA SER A 74 -1.09 7.67 34.60
C SER A 74 0.32 7.23 34.99
N PRO A 75 0.54 5.91 35.20
CA PRO A 75 1.88 5.35 35.38
C PRO A 75 2.69 5.35 34.06
N TYR A 76 2.03 5.55 32.94
CA TYR A 76 2.65 5.61 31.62
C TYR A 76 2.88 7.07 31.22
N ARG A 77 4.08 7.37 30.78
CA ARG A 77 4.47 8.72 30.37
C ARG A 77 5.23 8.69 29.04
N VAL A 78 4.83 9.55 28.13
CA VAL A 78 5.59 9.90 26.94
C VAL A 78 6.06 11.33 27.10
N THR A 79 7.36 11.56 26.91
CA THR A 79 7.94 12.92 26.93
C THR A 79 8.28 13.31 25.50
N ILE A 80 7.74 14.44 25.05
CA ILE A 80 8.06 15.04 23.75
C ILE A 80 8.95 16.24 24.03
N ASP A 81 10.16 16.24 23.47
CA ASP A 81 11.08 17.38 23.53
C ASP A 81 11.14 18.05 22.15
N PRO A 82 10.44 19.17 21.95
CA PRO A 82 10.41 19.86 20.67
C PRO A 82 11.72 20.59 20.34
N SER A 83 12.64 20.69 21.30
CA SER A 83 13.96 21.30 21.08
C SER A 83 14.95 20.37 20.41
N THR A 84 14.71 19.07 20.47
CA THR A 84 15.53 18.03 19.82
C THR A 84 14.86 17.59 18.53
N THR A 85 15.47 17.93 17.39
CA THR A 85 14.98 17.54 16.06
C THR A 85 15.90 16.51 15.42
N TYR A 86 15.30 15.62 14.63
CA TYR A 86 16.00 14.58 13.86
C TYR A 86 15.78 14.83 12.35
N GLN A 87 15.72 13.78 11.56
CA GLN A 87 15.46 13.86 10.12
C GLN A 87 14.06 14.41 9.82
N THR A 88 13.91 15.03 8.66
CA THR A 88 12.60 15.37 8.12
C THR A 88 11.88 14.12 7.67
N VAL A 89 10.61 13.98 8.04
CA VAL A 89 9.73 12.89 7.59
C VAL A 89 8.94 13.37 6.38
N ASP A 90 9.00 12.63 5.29
CA ASP A 90 8.32 13.00 4.04
C ASP A 90 6.81 12.76 4.06
N GLY A 91 6.31 11.93 4.96
CA GLY A 91 4.90 11.64 5.15
C GLY A 91 4.65 10.23 5.68
N PHE A 92 3.39 9.96 5.98
CA PHE A 92 2.89 8.65 6.40
C PHE A 92 1.66 8.28 5.57
N GLY A 93 1.45 6.97 5.39
CA GLY A 93 0.25 6.49 4.75
C GLY A 93 0.28 5.01 4.42
N PRO A 94 -0.82 4.48 3.87
CA PRO A 94 -0.98 3.07 3.57
C PRO A 94 -0.43 2.70 2.19
N ALA A 95 -0.33 1.39 1.95
CA ALA A 95 -0.23 0.85 0.60
C ALA A 95 -1.64 0.83 -0.06
N ILE A 96 -1.69 1.24 -1.32
CA ILE A 96 -2.88 1.15 -2.17
C ILE A 96 -2.65 -0.02 -3.13
N THR A 97 -3.16 -1.19 -2.75
CA THR A 97 -2.97 -2.45 -3.47
C THR A 97 -4.16 -2.80 -4.35
N GLY A 98 -3.98 -3.76 -5.26
CA GLY A 98 -5.07 -4.28 -6.09
C GLY A 98 -6.27 -4.78 -5.27
N ALA A 99 -6.01 -5.53 -4.18
CA ALA A 99 -7.06 -6.02 -3.28
C ALA A 99 -7.78 -4.89 -2.53
N THR A 100 -7.04 -3.85 -2.10
CA THR A 100 -7.64 -2.66 -1.49
C THR A 100 -8.57 -1.95 -2.48
N CYS A 101 -8.09 -1.71 -3.69
CA CYS A 101 -8.87 -1.06 -4.74
C CYS A 101 -10.10 -1.87 -5.13
N TYR A 102 -9.95 -3.20 -5.29
CA TYR A 102 -11.07 -4.09 -5.55
C TYR A 102 -12.19 -3.93 -4.52
N ASN A 103 -11.85 -3.97 -3.22
CA ASN A 103 -12.84 -3.81 -2.15
C ASN A 103 -13.47 -2.41 -2.14
N LEU A 104 -12.68 -1.36 -2.34
CA LEU A 104 -13.18 0.02 -2.41
C LEU A 104 -14.16 0.22 -3.58
N LEU A 105 -13.86 -0.36 -4.74
CA LEU A 105 -14.72 -0.25 -5.92
C LEU A 105 -16.02 -1.06 -5.83
N GLN A 106 -16.12 -2.04 -4.90
CA GLN A 106 -17.39 -2.73 -4.59
C GLN A 106 -18.33 -1.88 -3.72
N MET A 107 -17.84 -0.84 -3.08
CA MET A 107 -18.64 0.05 -2.26
C MET A 107 -19.45 1.03 -3.11
N SER A 108 -20.52 1.59 -2.54
CA SER A 108 -21.12 2.77 -3.14
C SER A 108 -20.09 3.90 -3.24
N GLN A 109 -20.23 4.78 -4.24
CA GLN A 109 -19.32 5.92 -4.36
C GLN A 109 -19.31 6.78 -3.08
N ALA A 110 -20.48 6.96 -2.46
CA ALA A 110 -20.60 7.76 -1.25
C ALA A 110 -19.81 7.15 -0.08
N ASP A 111 -19.93 5.84 0.15
CA ASP A 111 -19.20 5.15 1.22
C ASP A 111 -17.69 5.13 0.96
N ARG A 112 -17.29 4.88 -0.29
CA ARG A 112 -15.90 4.91 -0.71
C ARG A 112 -15.28 6.29 -0.50
N THR A 113 -15.95 7.35 -0.96
CA THR A 113 -15.48 8.72 -0.77
C THR A 113 -15.41 9.07 0.73
N ALA A 114 -16.35 8.64 1.54
CA ALA A 114 -16.34 8.88 2.99
C ALA A 114 -15.11 8.23 3.67
N ILE A 115 -14.78 6.99 3.30
CA ILE A 115 -13.58 6.30 3.81
C ILE A 115 -12.30 7.00 3.33
N LEU A 116 -12.21 7.32 2.04
CA LEU A 116 -11.03 7.98 1.48
C LEU A 116 -10.80 9.37 2.12
N ARG A 117 -11.87 10.14 2.38
CA ARG A 117 -11.76 11.40 3.14
C ARG A 117 -11.26 11.19 4.55
N LYS A 118 -11.77 10.20 5.28
CA LYS A 118 -11.26 9.88 6.62
C LYS A 118 -9.77 9.53 6.64
N CYS A 119 -9.25 8.97 5.55
CA CYS A 119 -7.84 8.63 5.44
C CYS A 119 -6.99 9.81 4.97
N PHE A 120 -7.40 10.50 3.91
CA PHE A 120 -6.52 11.38 3.14
C PHE A 120 -6.79 12.87 3.27
N ASP A 121 -7.99 13.27 3.75
CA ASP A 121 -8.31 14.69 3.94
C ASP A 121 -7.38 15.28 5.03
N PRO A 122 -6.58 16.32 4.70
CA PRO A 122 -5.60 16.85 5.64
C PRO A 122 -6.20 17.65 6.80
N GLU A 123 -7.46 18.10 6.67
CA GLU A 123 -8.13 18.93 7.68
C GLU A 123 -9.09 18.12 8.55
N THR A 124 -9.81 17.18 7.95
CA THR A 124 -10.93 16.47 8.61
C THR A 124 -10.69 14.96 8.72
N GLY A 125 -9.61 14.44 8.16
CA GLY A 125 -9.24 13.02 8.21
C GLY A 125 -7.94 12.77 8.97
N ALA A 126 -7.37 11.57 8.77
CA ALA A 126 -6.06 11.21 9.32
C ALA A 126 -4.90 11.95 8.62
N GLY A 127 -5.16 12.61 7.50
CA GLY A 127 -4.18 13.41 6.76
C GLY A 127 -3.01 12.59 6.23
N PHE A 128 -3.24 11.35 5.79
CA PHE A 128 -2.19 10.59 5.13
C PHE A 128 -1.68 11.35 3.91
N SER A 129 -0.37 11.52 3.83
CA SER A 129 0.31 12.34 2.83
C SER A 129 1.29 11.55 1.97
N PHE A 130 1.40 10.24 2.20
CA PHE A 130 2.30 9.35 1.48
C PHE A 130 1.60 8.02 1.22
N ILE A 131 1.65 7.51 0.00
CA ILE A 131 1.10 6.19 -0.35
C ILE A 131 2.13 5.37 -1.13
N ARG A 132 1.99 4.05 -1.04
CA ARG A 132 2.79 3.10 -1.80
C ARG A 132 1.89 2.30 -2.73
N VAL A 133 2.29 2.21 -3.99
CA VAL A 133 1.63 1.39 -5.02
C VAL A 133 2.61 0.34 -5.54
N HIS A 134 2.10 -0.76 -6.05
CA HIS A 134 2.93 -1.76 -6.71
C HIS A 134 3.19 -1.40 -8.18
N ILE A 135 4.31 -1.84 -8.70
CA ILE A 135 4.69 -1.77 -10.11
C ILE A 135 4.51 -3.17 -10.71
N GLY A 136 3.47 -3.38 -11.49
CA GLY A 136 3.00 -4.72 -11.82
C GLY A 136 2.29 -5.36 -10.63
N GLY A 137 2.10 -6.68 -10.61
CA GLY A 137 1.43 -7.39 -9.52
C GLY A 137 2.22 -7.40 -8.21
N SER A 138 1.54 -7.75 -7.14
CA SER A 138 2.08 -7.92 -5.79
C SER A 138 1.42 -9.13 -5.11
N ASP A 139 1.84 -9.47 -3.90
CA ASP A 139 1.18 -10.50 -3.06
C ASP A 139 -0.22 -10.08 -2.56
N PHE A 140 -0.64 -8.83 -2.81
CA PHE A 140 -1.99 -8.30 -2.61
C PHE A 140 -2.70 -7.95 -3.92
N SER A 141 -2.30 -8.56 -5.03
CA SER A 141 -3.00 -8.49 -6.31
C SER A 141 -3.91 -9.70 -6.48
N MET A 142 -4.88 -9.61 -7.39
CA MET A 142 -5.80 -10.72 -7.70
C MET A 142 -5.11 -11.80 -8.55
N ASP A 143 -4.11 -11.40 -9.34
CA ASP A 143 -3.32 -12.24 -10.23
C ASP A 143 -1.85 -11.85 -10.20
N GLU A 144 -1.00 -12.72 -10.74
CA GLU A 144 0.42 -12.49 -10.94
C GLU A 144 0.67 -11.93 -12.35
N TYR A 145 1.25 -10.74 -12.45
CA TYR A 145 1.52 -10.08 -13.72
C TYR A 145 2.62 -9.02 -13.57
N THR A 146 3.17 -8.58 -14.69
CA THR A 146 3.98 -7.36 -14.77
C THR A 146 3.43 -6.45 -15.87
N CYS A 147 4.01 -5.27 -16.02
CA CYS A 147 3.66 -4.39 -17.14
C CYS A 147 4.30 -4.83 -18.47
N CYS A 148 5.03 -5.97 -18.51
CA CYS A 148 5.72 -6.46 -19.70
C CYS A 148 5.90 -7.99 -19.66
N ASP A 149 4.80 -8.75 -19.68
CA ASP A 149 4.85 -10.23 -19.60
C ASP A 149 5.27 -10.90 -20.90
N ARG A 150 5.16 -10.20 -22.02
CA ARG A 150 5.72 -10.63 -23.31
C ARG A 150 7.18 -10.22 -23.39
N GLU A 151 8.04 -11.13 -23.89
CA GLU A 151 9.46 -10.85 -24.10
C GLU A 151 9.67 -9.70 -25.11
N GLY A 152 10.48 -8.71 -24.70
CA GLY A 152 10.78 -7.47 -25.40
C GLY A 152 10.19 -6.24 -24.71
N ILE A 153 11.06 -5.28 -24.38
CA ILE A 153 10.64 -4.08 -23.61
C ILE A 153 9.66 -3.17 -24.40
N GLU A 154 9.65 -3.30 -25.73
CA GLU A 154 8.71 -2.63 -26.61
C GLU A 154 7.25 -3.05 -26.41
N PHE A 155 7.01 -4.14 -25.66
CA PHE A 155 5.67 -4.62 -25.30
C PHE A 155 5.23 -4.16 -23.92
N PHE A 156 5.98 -3.25 -23.30
CA PHE A 156 5.57 -2.64 -22.05
C PHE A 156 4.21 -1.93 -22.20
N ALA A 157 3.32 -2.15 -21.26
CA ALA A 157 2.10 -1.38 -21.09
C ALA A 157 1.56 -1.56 -19.68
N ILE A 158 1.08 -0.51 -19.03
CA ILE A 158 0.31 -0.66 -17.79
C ILE A 158 -0.97 -1.44 -18.12
N PRO A 159 -1.20 -2.60 -17.47
CA PRO A 159 -2.30 -3.49 -17.84
C PRO A 159 -3.67 -2.92 -17.44
N ALA A 160 -4.72 -3.41 -18.11
CA ALA A 160 -6.09 -2.98 -17.84
C ALA A 160 -6.50 -3.18 -16.36
N VAL A 161 -6.02 -4.23 -15.70
CA VAL A 161 -6.30 -4.48 -14.29
C VAL A 161 -5.84 -3.32 -13.38
N GLU A 162 -4.78 -2.60 -13.73
CA GLU A 162 -4.37 -1.39 -13.01
C GLU A 162 -5.16 -0.16 -13.47
N LYS A 163 -5.33 0.02 -14.78
CA LYS A 163 -6.06 1.16 -15.35
C LYS A 163 -7.53 1.20 -14.91
N ASP A 164 -8.17 0.04 -14.83
CA ASP A 164 -9.58 -0.06 -14.46
C ASP A 164 -9.77 -0.27 -12.94
N GLY A 165 -8.78 -0.84 -12.25
CA GLY A 165 -8.85 -1.17 -10.83
C GLY A 165 -8.19 -0.13 -9.93
N ILE A 166 -6.94 0.25 -10.19
CA ILE A 166 -6.13 1.10 -9.28
C ILE A 166 -6.31 2.58 -9.59
N PHE A 167 -6.25 2.95 -10.87
CA PHE A 167 -6.30 4.37 -11.29
C PHE A 167 -7.55 5.12 -10.82
N PRO A 168 -8.77 4.54 -10.85
CA PRO A 168 -9.94 5.23 -10.32
C PRO A 168 -9.80 5.62 -8.85
N VAL A 169 -9.23 4.73 -8.03
CA VAL A 169 -9.02 4.97 -6.59
C VAL A 169 -7.93 6.03 -6.38
N LEU A 170 -6.83 5.96 -7.13
CA LEU A 170 -5.77 6.98 -7.05
C LEU A 170 -6.29 8.38 -7.46
N LYS A 171 -7.15 8.47 -8.45
CA LYS A 171 -7.79 9.74 -8.84
C LYS A 171 -8.63 10.31 -7.71
N GLU A 172 -9.48 9.50 -7.08
CA GLU A 172 -10.28 9.95 -5.94
C GLU A 172 -9.40 10.38 -4.75
N ILE A 173 -8.28 9.71 -4.50
CA ILE A 173 -7.32 10.11 -3.47
C ILE A 173 -6.71 11.47 -3.79
N LEU A 174 -6.25 11.68 -5.02
CA LEU A 174 -5.65 12.94 -5.45
C LEU A 174 -6.66 14.10 -5.52
N GLU A 175 -7.94 13.83 -5.77
CA GLU A 175 -9.01 14.84 -5.65
C GLU A 175 -9.20 15.29 -4.20
N ILE A 176 -8.95 14.43 -3.21
CA ILE A 176 -9.04 14.74 -1.79
C ILE A 176 -7.77 15.43 -1.28
N ASN A 177 -6.61 14.92 -1.69
CA ASN A 177 -5.31 15.44 -1.28
C ASN A 177 -4.34 15.45 -2.48
N PRO A 178 -4.25 16.56 -3.24
CA PRO A 178 -3.38 16.66 -4.41
C PRO A 178 -1.88 16.67 -4.08
N GLU A 179 -1.51 16.92 -2.82
CA GLU A 179 -0.10 16.96 -2.38
C GLU A 179 0.44 15.59 -1.96
N ILE A 180 -0.32 14.52 -2.17
CA ILE A 180 0.08 13.18 -1.75
C ILE A 180 1.30 12.71 -2.52
N LYS A 181 2.27 12.16 -1.81
CA LYS A 181 3.46 11.55 -2.41
C LYS A 181 3.19 10.10 -2.74
N ILE A 182 3.45 9.70 -3.97
CA ILE A 182 3.26 8.33 -4.45
C ILE A 182 4.62 7.65 -4.60
N MET A 183 4.78 6.48 -3.99
CA MET A 183 5.95 5.62 -4.14
C MET A 183 5.57 4.32 -4.85
N GLY A 184 6.31 3.95 -5.89
CA GLY A 184 6.17 2.68 -6.59
C GLY A 184 7.16 1.62 -6.11
N SER A 185 6.74 0.35 -6.08
CA SER A 185 7.64 -0.77 -5.76
C SER A 185 7.24 -2.03 -6.52
N PRO A 186 8.16 -2.69 -7.25
CA PRO A 186 7.89 -3.97 -7.91
C PRO A 186 8.11 -5.14 -6.96
N TRP A 187 7.29 -6.19 -7.08
CA TRP A 187 7.51 -7.48 -6.40
C TRP A 187 8.37 -8.43 -7.25
N SER A 188 8.36 -8.24 -8.55
CA SER A 188 9.14 -9.04 -9.50
C SER A 188 9.41 -8.26 -10.78
N CYS A 189 10.51 -8.55 -11.45
CA CYS A 189 10.65 -8.22 -12.86
C CYS A 189 9.84 -9.21 -13.74
N PRO A 190 9.62 -8.90 -15.03
CA PRO A 190 9.07 -9.85 -16.00
C PRO A 190 9.80 -11.19 -15.96
N LYS A 191 9.08 -12.31 -16.10
CA LYS A 191 9.67 -13.65 -16.00
C LYS A 191 10.77 -13.90 -17.04
N TRP A 192 10.64 -13.33 -18.24
CA TRP A 192 11.65 -13.45 -19.29
C TRP A 192 12.98 -12.73 -18.96
N MET A 193 12.97 -11.80 -18.00
CA MET A 193 14.19 -11.16 -17.49
C MET A 193 14.83 -11.95 -16.32
N LYS A 194 14.19 -13.01 -15.81
CA LYS A 194 14.69 -13.76 -14.66
C LYS A 194 15.71 -14.81 -15.05
N GLY A 195 16.69 -14.98 -14.17
CA GLY A 195 17.57 -16.13 -14.12
C GLY A 195 17.45 -16.88 -12.79
N THR A 196 18.12 -18.04 -12.69
CA THR A 196 18.18 -18.76 -11.42
C THR A 196 19.01 -17.99 -10.40
N VAL A 197 18.76 -18.22 -9.10
CA VAL A 197 19.54 -17.55 -8.04
C VAL A 197 21.03 -17.92 -8.11
N ALA A 198 21.34 -19.17 -8.46
CA ALA A 198 22.73 -19.67 -8.54
C ALA A 198 23.47 -19.18 -9.78
N ASP A 199 22.76 -19.00 -10.89
CA ASP A 199 23.32 -18.56 -12.18
C ASP A 199 22.26 -17.69 -12.89
N PRO A 200 22.33 -16.35 -12.73
CA PRO A 200 21.34 -15.46 -13.33
C PRO A 200 21.27 -15.48 -14.85
N SER A 201 22.27 -16.06 -15.54
CA SER A 201 22.25 -16.21 -17.00
C SER A 201 21.34 -17.37 -17.49
N LYS A 202 20.94 -18.25 -16.59
CA LYS A 202 20.04 -19.38 -16.92
C LYS A 202 18.60 -18.98 -16.70
N PRO A 203 17.73 -19.09 -17.70
CA PRO A 203 16.32 -18.71 -17.61
C PRO A 203 15.60 -19.33 -16.40
N TYR A 204 14.69 -18.57 -15.79
CA TYR A 204 13.90 -18.99 -14.64
C TYR A 204 12.45 -18.53 -14.78
N ASP A 205 11.57 -19.42 -15.21
CA ASP A 205 10.16 -19.15 -15.46
C ASP A 205 9.30 -19.41 -14.22
N SER A 206 9.36 -18.47 -13.27
CA SER A 206 8.54 -18.51 -12.06
C SER A 206 8.27 -17.10 -11.52
N TRP A 207 7.08 -16.89 -10.96
CA TRP A 207 6.78 -15.67 -10.23
C TRP A 207 7.50 -15.61 -8.87
N THR A 208 7.77 -16.76 -8.24
CA THR A 208 8.42 -16.86 -6.93
C THR A 208 9.93 -16.98 -7.08
N GLY A 209 10.69 -16.11 -6.44
CA GLY A 209 12.14 -16.14 -6.43
C GLY A 209 12.78 -15.80 -7.78
N GLY A 210 13.91 -16.44 -8.07
CA GLY A 210 14.76 -16.07 -9.20
C GLY A 210 15.61 -14.84 -8.91
N ARG A 211 16.38 -14.40 -9.88
CA ARG A 211 17.29 -13.24 -9.82
C ARG A 211 17.25 -12.51 -11.16
N LEU A 212 17.35 -11.20 -11.15
CA LEU A 212 17.41 -10.44 -12.40
C LEU A 212 18.67 -10.82 -13.18
N ASN A 213 18.50 -11.21 -14.44
CA ASN A 213 19.61 -11.51 -15.32
C ASN A 213 20.31 -10.19 -15.72
N PRO A 214 21.63 -10.05 -15.49
CA PRO A 214 22.36 -8.82 -15.82
C PRO A 214 22.29 -8.42 -17.30
N ALA A 215 22.01 -9.37 -18.20
CA ALA A 215 21.82 -9.07 -19.62
C ALA A 215 20.62 -8.14 -19.88
N TYR A 216 19.63 -8.13 -18.98
CA TYR A 216 18.40 -7.33 -19.08
C TYR A 216 18.37 -6.09 -18.16
N TYR A 217 19.51 -5.68 -17.60
CA TYR A 217 19.55 -4.50 -16.74
C TYR A 217 19.12 -3.21 -17.46
N ASP A 218 19.51 -3.07 -18.73
CA ASP A 218 19.12 -1.89 -19.52
C ASP A 218 17.61 -1.94 -19.86
N ASP A 219 17.05 -3.11 -20.21
CA ASP A 219 15.62 -3.29 -20.45
C ASP A 219 14.79 -3.07 -19.17
N TYR A 220 15.29 -3.56 -18.03
CA TYR A 220 14.59 -3.34 -16.76
C TYR A 220 14.69 -1.89 -16.28
N ALA A 221 15.76 -1.17 -16.59
CA ALA A 221 15.82 0.26 -16.35
C ALA A 221 14.81 1.03 -17.23
N GLU A 222 14.66 0.64 -18.49
CA GLU A 222 13.66 1.17 -19.41
C GLU A 222 12.23 0.86 -18.94
N TYR A 223 11.99 -0.32 -18.34
CA TYR A 223 10.71 -0.68 -17.72
C TYR A 223 10.28 0.34 -16.66
N PHE A 224 11.21 0.77 -15.78
CA PHE A 224 10.92 1.81 -14.79
C PHE A 224 10.70 3.19 -15.42
N VAL A 225 11.46 3.54 -16.47
CA VAL A 225 11.28 4.79 -17.20
C VAL A 225 9.87 4.84 -17.79
N GLN A 226 9.43 3.78 -18.48
CA GLN A 226 8.11 3.72 -19.10
C GLN A 226 7.01 3.74 -18.04
N TRP A 227 7.18 3.02 -16.91
CA TRP A 227 6.20 3.02 -15.83
C TRP A 227 6.01 4.41 -15.24
N VAL A 228 7.10 5.10 -14.88
CA VAL A 228 7.02 6.45 -14.30
C VAL A 228 6.38 7.41 -15.31
N THR A 229 6.79 7.34 -16.57
CA THR A 229 6.24 8.21 -17.64
C THR A 229 4.74 7.96 -17.82
N GLU A 230 4.29 6.70 -17.95
CA GLU A 230 2.86 6.41 -18.10
C GLU A 230 2.05 6.79 -16.85
N MET A 231 2.59 6.65 -15.66
CA MET A 231 1.92 7.10 -14.43
C MET A 231 1.74 8.62 -14.44
N GLU A 232 2.77 9.38 -14.77
CA GLU A 232 2.71 10.85 -14.88
C GLU A 232 1.74 11.31 -15.97
N GLU A 233 1.73 10.68 -17.14
CA GLU A 233 0.79 10.97 -18.24
C GLU A 233 -0.67 10.71 -17.84
N ASN A 234 -0.91 9.78 -16.91
CA ASN A 234 -2.24 9.51 -16.34
C ASN A 234 -2.59 10.39 -15.12
N GLY A 235 -1.71 11.34 -14.76
CA GLY A 235 -1.93 12.30 -13.68
C GLY A 235 -1.48 11.83 -12.30
N PHE A 236 -0.60 10.83 -12.23
CA PHE A 236 -0.04 10.29 -10.99
C PHE A 236 1.46 10.60 -10.89
N PRO A 237 1.86 11.76 -10.34
CA PRO A 237 3.26 12.12 -10.19
C PRO A 237 3.96 11.18 -9.20
N ILE A 238 5.04 10.54 -9.63
CA ILE A 238 5.76 9.54 -8.83
C ILE A 238 6.90 10.21 -8.07
N TYR A 239 6.76 10.29 -6.77
CA TYR A 239 7.77 10.87 -5.88
C TYR A 239 9.01 10.00 -5.73
N ALA A 240 8.83 8.68 -5.59
CA ALA A 240 9.91 7.74 -5.40
C ALA A 240 9.58 6.36 -5.96
N ILE A 241 10.60 5.56 -6.22
CA ILE A 241 10.47 4.11 -6.45
C ILE A 241 11.45 3.36 -5.57
N THR A 242 11.14 2.09 -5.25
CA THR A 242 12.15 1.12 -4.82
C THR A 242 12.51 0.22 -6.00
N MET A 243 13.76 -0.27 -6.03
CA MET A 243 14.19 -1.14 -7.12
C MET A 243 13.58 -2.54 -7.01
N GLN A 244 13.24 -2.97 -5.78
CA GLN A 244 12.63 -4.26 -5.50
C GLN A 244 12.00 -4.24 -4.10
N ASN A 245 10.75 -4.71 -3.99
CA ASN A 245 10.13 -5.04 -2.72
C ASN A 245 10.83 -6.24 -2.08
N GLU A 246 11.19 -6.14 -0.80
CA GLU A 246 11.82 -7.21 -0.03
C GLU A 246 12.93 -7.97 -0.81
N PRO A 247 14.02 -7.30 -1.19
CA PRO A 247 15.01 -7.86 -2.15
C PRO A 247 15.67 -9.16 -1.68
N LEU A 248 15.61 -9.51 -0.42
CA LEU A 248 16.15 -10.78 0.10
C LEU A 248 15.08 -11.88 0.27
N ASN A 249 13.80 -11.55 0.07
CA ASN A 249 12.71 -12.53 0.13
C ASN A 249 12.64 -13.33 -1.19
N LYS A 250 12.63 -14.66 -1.06
CA LYS A 250 12.54 -15.60 -2.19
C LYS A 250 11.29 -16.45 -2.16
N GLY A 251 10.42 -16.25 -1.17
CA GLY A 251 9.36 -17.19 -0.83
C GLY A 251 7.95 -16.72 -1.20
N ASN A 252 7.73 -15.42 -1.38
CA ASN A 252 6.43 -14.91 -1.78
C ASN A 252 6.19 -15.10 -3.27
N SER A 253 4.96 -15.29 -3.65
CA SER A 253 4.49 -15.03 -5.00
C SER A 253 3.83 -13.63 -5.00
N MET A 254 4.34 -12.68 -5.68
CA MET A 254 5.52 -12.64 -6.54
C MET A 254 6.76 -12.26 -5.71
N SER A 255 7.97 -12.63 -6.16
CA SER A 255 9.22 -12.18 -5.54
C SER A 255 10.40 -12.24 -6.52
N LEU A 256 11.47 -11.53 -6.19
CA LEU A 256 12.74 -11.53 -6.91
C LEU A 256 13.87 -11.32 -5.90
N TYR A 257 14.86 -12.21 -5.92
CA TYR A 257 16.05 -12.05 -5.12
C TYR A 257 17.00 -11.03 -5.77
N MET A 258 17.23 -9.92 -5.09
CA MET A 258 18.11 -8.83 -5.55
C MET A 258 19.03 -8.39 -4.41
N PRO A 259 20.12 -9.14 -4.12
CA PRO A 259 21.05 -8.78 -3.06
C PRO A 259 21.71 -7.42 -3.35
N TRP A 260 22.40 -6.87 -2.35
CA TRP A 260 22.94 -5.51 -2.44
C TRP A 260 23.89 -5.30 -3.63
N GLU A 261 24.65 -6.33 -4.04
CA GLU A 261 25.53 -6.30 -5.21
C GLU A 261 24.75 -6.06 -6.51
N ASP A 262 23.60 -6.73 -6.65
CA ASP A 262 22.74 -6.56 -7.81
C ASP A 262 22.05 -5.19 -7.78
N GLN A 263 21.59 -4.75 -6.62
CA GLN A 263 21.04 -3.40 -6.46
C GLN A 263 22.07 -2.34 -6.83
N LEU A 264 23.31 -2.49 -6.37
CA LEU A 264 24.40 -1.59 -6.71
C LEU A 264 24.74 -1.59 -8.21
N ALA A 265 24.70 -2.77 -8.86
CA ALA A 265 24.94 -2.88 -10.29
C ALA A 265 23.77 -2.28 -11.09
N PHE A 266 22.54 -2.56 -10.67
CA PHE A 266 21.31 -2.10 -11.35
C PHE A 266 21.10 -0.59 -11.19
N VAL A 267 21.32 0.01 -10.02
CA VAL A 267 21.15 1.47 -9.83
C VAL A 267 22.09 2.28 -10.71
N LYS A 268 23.27 1.72 -11.08
CA LYS A 268 24.20 2.34 -12.03
C LYS A 268 23.66 2.37 -13.47
N LYS A 269 22.61 1.61 -13.77
CA LYS A 269 21.87 1.66 -15.03
C LYS A 269 20.62 2.52 -14.90
N LEU A 270 19.84 2.31 -13.85
CA LEU A 270 18.57 2.98 -13.62
C LEU A 270 18.73 4.50 -13.43
N GLY A 271 19.67 4.94 -12.61
CA GLY A 271 19.90 6.38 -12.38
C GLY A 271 20.26 7.15 -13.64
N PRO A 272 21.20 6.69 -14.50
CA PRO A 272 21.44 7.30 -15.81
C PRO A 272 20.24 7.27 -16.75
N ALA A 273 19.42 6.19 -16.74
CA ALA A 273 18.21 6.09 -17.55
C ALA A 273 17.20 7.17 -17.15
N PHE A 274 16.94 7.33 -15.86
CA PHE A 274 16.05 8.40 -15.34
C PHE A 274 16.55 9.79 -15.73
N ARG A 275 17.84 10.08 -15.53
CA ARG A 275 18.40 11.37 -15.94
C ARG A 275 18.26 11.64 -17.44
N LYS A 276 18.48 10.61 -18.27
CA LYS A 276 18.32 10.72 -19.73
C LYS A 276 16.88 10.99 -20.14
N ALA A 277 15.92 10.42 -19.42
CA ALA A 277 14.48 10.62 -19.62
C ALA A 277 13.95 11.92 -18.97
N GLY A 278 14.76 12.65 -18.18
CA GLY A 278 14.34 13.86 -17.46
C GLY A 278 13.46 13.56 -16.24
N ILE A 279 13.55 12.37 -15.68
CA ILE A 279 12.78 11.91 -14.53
C ILE A 279 13.51 12.27 -13.23
N ASP A 280 12.84 13.02 -12.33
CA ASP A 280 13.36 13.43 -11.01
C ASP A 280 12.92 12.49 -9.85
N THR A 281 12.17 11.42 -10.17
CA THR A 281 11.73 10.42 -9.19
C THR A 281 12.91 9.85 -8.42
N LYS A 282 12.80 9.81 -7.10
CA LYS A 282 13.85 9.28 -6.21
C LYS A 282 13.94 7.76 -6.33
N ILE A 283 15.15 7.23 -6.27
CA ILE A 283 15.41 5.79 -6.25
C ILE A 283 15.82 5.41 -4.83
N LEU A 284 15.00 4.59 -4.16
CA LEU A 284 15.26 4.07 -2.82
C LEU A 284 15.89 2.68 -2.92
N CYS A 285 16.90 2.45 -2.09
CA CYS A 285 17.59 1.17 -2.00
C CYS A 285 17.15 0.42 -0.74
N TYR A 286 17.24 -0.90 -0.78
CA TYR A 286 17.04 -1.78 0.37
C TYR A 286 15.67 -1.64 1.06
N ASP A 287 14.62 -1.88 0.32
CA ASP A 287 13.23 -1.93 0.81
C ASP A 287 12.96 -3.27 1.52
N HIS A 288 13.60 -3.47 2.69
CA HIS A 288 13.59 -4.74 3.41
C HIS A 288 13.69 -4.54 4.93
N ASN A 289 13.65 -5.62 5.70
CA ASN A 289 13.78 -5.62 7.16
C ASN A 289 15.19 -5.21 7.60
N TYR A 290 15.29 -4.40 8.65
CA TYR A 290 16.57 -3.91 9.20
C TYR A 290 17.32 -4.92 10.07
N ASN A 291 16.87 -6.16 10.18
CA ASN A 291 17.51 -7.20 10.98
C ASN A 291 18.48 -8.10 10.19
N TYR A 292 18.80 -7.71 8.97
CA TYR A 292 19.74 -8.40 8.09
C TYR A 292 21.06 -7.61 7.86
N ASP A 293 21.37 -6.67 8.74
CA ASP A 293 22.59 -5.85 8.68
C ASP A 293 23.84 -6.66 9.07
#